data_04fca249bacc06e88ef12b16aee3d296
#
_entry.id   04fca249bacc06e88ef12b16aee3d296
#
_cell.length_a   1.000
_cell.length_b   1.000
_cell.length_c   1.000
_cell.angle_alpha   90.00
_cell.angle_beta   90.00
_cell.angle_gamma   90.00
#
_symmetry.space_group_name_H-M   'P 1'
#
loop_
_entity.id
_entity.type
_entity.pdbx_description
1 polymer ?
#
loop_
_entity_poly.entity_id
_entity_poly.type
_entity_poly.pdbx_seq_one_letter_code
_entity_poly.pdbx_strand_id
1 'polypeptide(L)'
;MFGIIPSSCSIWLQYGKRVLIKVLRNVDAAKVKMPSDDNIATYIDMIQDKYPALKNCWGAMDGLKIGLEAAGDEQTQSRFYNGWKCDHYISNLFLFSPAGCICAAYFNAPGTVHDSTMALMSGIYSKIDEVYVRTGARVVVDSAFSKNSRNSLIKSFANNIDRDGRNQQLNSVNQDATSVRQLSEWGMRGLQGSFPQLKDRIPWEEHGERKLLMQLVIYLYNFRTETVGLNQTASVYQKSLDSTANELITNNN
;
A
#
# COMPACT_ATOMS: atom_id res chain seq x y z
N MET A 1 -22.81 -2.93 30.11
CA MET A 1 -21.49 -2.55 30.65
C MET A 1 -20.87 -3.79 31.26
N PHE A 2 -19.62 -4.12 30.92
CA PHE A 2 -19.00 -5.40 31.34
C PHE A 2 -18.43 -5.39 32.78
N GLY A 3 -18.70 -4.35 33.57
CA GLY A 3 -18.24 -4.26 34.98
C GLY A 3 -16.72 -4.23 35.18
N ILE A 4 -15.96 -3.99 34.10
CA ILE A 4 -14.49 -3.96 34.14
C ILE A 4 -14.00 -2.53 34.32
N ILE A 5 -13.04 -2.34 35.22
CA ILE A 5 -12.41 -1.03 35.46
C ILE A 5 -11.65 -0.61 34.20
N PRO A 6 -11.70 0.67 33.75
CA PRO A 6 -11.03 1.14 32.52
C PRO A 6 -9.55 0.79 32.43
N SER A 7 -8.80 0.87 33.52
CA SER A 7 -7.38 0.49 33.56
C SER A 7 -7.16 -1.00 33.27
N SER A 8 -7.99 -1.87 33.84
CA SER A 8 -7.93 -3.31 33.57
C SER A 8 -8.31 -3.62 32.14
N CYS A 9 -9.31 -2.92 31.58
CA CYS A 9 -9.69 -3.05 30.18
C CYS A 9 -8.52 -2.68 29.24
N SER A 10 -7.83 -1.59 29.51
CA SER A 10 -6.64 -1.16 28.75
C SER A 10 -5.53 -2.22 28.77
N ILE A 11 -5.23 -2.79 29.93
CA ILE A 11 -4.22 -3.85 30.06
C ILE A 11 -4.59 -5.08 29.22
N TRP A 12 -5.86 -5.53 29.31
CA TRP A 12 -6.33 -6.69 28.55
C TRP A 12 -6.34 -6.44 27.05
N LEU A 13 -6.70 -5.24 26.59
CA LEU A 13 -6.66 -4.85 25.18
C LEU A 13 -5.22 -4.86 24.66
N GLN A 14 -4.27 -4.32 25.41
CA GLN A 14 -2.85 -4.34 25.05
C GLN A 14 -2.30 -5.77 24.99
N TYR A 15 -2.61 -6.59 25.97
CA TYR A 15 -2.24 -7.99 25.98
C TYR A 15 -2.82 -8.73 24.76
N GLY A 16 -4.11 -8.55 24.50
CA GLY A 16 -4.81 -9.15 23.36
C GLY A 16 -4.21 -8.76 22.02
N LYS A 17 -3.86 -7.48 21.81
CA LYS A 17 -3.16 -7.01 20.60
C LYS A 17 -1.84 -7.75 20.39
N ARG A 18 -1.03 -7.89 21.45
CA ARG A 18 0.28 -8.58 21.36
C ARG A 18 0.14 -10.07 21.06
N VAL A 19 -0.84 -10.74 21.69
CA VAL A 19 -1.14 -12.15 21.42
C VAL A 19 -1.59 -12.32 19.97
N LEU A 20 -2.52 -11.48 19.51
CA LEU A 20 -3.06 -11.55 18.15
C LEU A 20 -1.97 -11.34 17.10
N ILE A 21 -1.06 -10.40 17.30
CA ILE A 21 0.10 -10.21 16.41
C ILE A 21 0.98 -11.47 16.36
N LYS A 22 1.24 -12.12 17.51
CA LYS A 22 2.02 -13.36 17.55
C LYS A 22 1.36 -14.47 16.73
N VAL A 23 0.03 -14.59 16.80
CA VAL A 23 -0.73 -15.57 16.01
C VAL A 23 -0.67 -15.21 14.54
N LEU A 24 -1.01 -13.97 14.16
CA LEU A 24 -1.09 -13.52 12.76
C LEU A 24 0.26 -13.60 12.03
N ARG A 25 1.37 -13.49 12.71
CA ARG A 25 2.71 -13.70 12.13
C ARG A 25 2.89 -15.09 11.52
N ASN A 26 2.17 -16.09 12.03
CA ASN A 26 2.24 -17.47 11.58
C ASN A 26 1.12 -17.82 10.59
N VAL A 27 0.14 -16.93 10.40
CA VAL A 27 -0.96 -17.11 9.44
C VAL A 27 -0.53 -16.58 8.09
N ASP A 28 -0.47 -17.44 7.08
CA ASP A 28 0.07 -17.11 5.77
C ASP A 28 -0.70 -15.98 5.07
N ALA A 29 -2.02 -16.00 5.19
CA ALA A 29 -2.93 -14.98 4.67
C ALA A 29 -2.73 -13.58 5.30
N ALA A 30 -2.14 -13.50 6.50
CA ALA A 30 -1.88 -12.23 7.18
C ALA A 30 -0.50 -11.63 6.86
N LYS A 31 0.41 -12.44 6.31
CA LYS A 31 1.81 -12.03 6.13
C LYS A 31 1.96 -10.90 5.12
N VAL A 32 2.85 -9.98 5.44
CA VAL A 32 3.38 -8.99 4.48
C VAL A 32 4.60 -9.61 3.83
N LYS A 33 4.45 -10.10 2.60
CA LYS A 33 5.50 -10.80 1.86
C LYS A 33 5.48 -10.39 0.38
N MET A 34 6.65 -10.36 -0.25
CA MET A 34 6.75 -10.20 -1.69
C MET A 34 6.06 -11.38 -2.38
N PRO A 35 5.35 -11.16 -3.49
CA PRO A 35 4.70 -12.22 -4.24
C PRO A 35 5.71 -13.22 -4.82
N SER A 36 5.27 -14.46 -5.04
CA SER A 36 6.02 -15.43 -5.85
C SER A 36 6.10 -14.98 -7.30
N ASP A 37 7.02 -15.57 -8.07
CA ASP A 37 7.19 -15.22 -9.49
C ASP A 37 5.93 -15.56 -10.30
N ASP A 38 5.20 -16.64 -9.96
CA ASP A 38 3.92 -16.99 -10.56
C ASP A 38 2.84 -15.95 -10.30
N ASN A 39 2.75 -15.48 -9.04
CA ASN A 39 1.83 -14.41 -8.69
C ASN A 39 2.19 -13.09 -9.38
N ILE A 40 3.49 -12.79 -9.53
CA ILE A 40 3.94 -11.60 -10.25
C ILE A 40 3.53 -11.68 -11.71
N ALA A 41 3.69 -12.83 -12.38
CA ALA A 41 3.23 -13.04 -13.75
C ALA A 41 1.72 -12.80 -13.87
N THR A 42 0.93 -13.39 -12.97
CA THR A 42 -0.52 -13.17 -12.91
C THR A 42 -0.88 -11.69 -12.72
N TYR A 43 -0.17 -10.97 -11.85
CA TYR A 43 -0.42 -9.54 -11.61
C TYR A 43 -0.05 -8.67 -12.80
N ILE A 44 1.00 -9.03 -13.53
CA ILE A 44 1.37 -8.37 -14.78
C ILE A 44 0.24 -8.51 -15.79
N ASP A 45 -0.28 -9.71 -15.98
CA ASP A 45 -1.37 -9.98 -16.92
C ASP A 45 -2.63 -9.18 -16.54
N MET A 46 -3.02 -9.19 -15.26
CA MET A 46 -4.17 -8.42 -14.75
C MET A 46 -4.05 -6.91 -15.03
N ILE A 47 -2.85 -6.34 -14.87
CA ILE A 47 -2.63 -4.92 -15.14
C ILE A 47 -2.56 -4.66 -16.64
N GLN A 48 -1.85 -5.48 -17.40
CA GLN A 48 -1.63 -5.28 -18.82
C GLN A 48 -2.89 -5.46 -19.65
N ASP A 49 -3.78 -6.37 -19.26
CA ASP A 49 -5.10 -6.54 -19.89
C ASP A 49 -5.91 -5.24 -19.87
N LYS A 50 -5.78 -4.46 -18.79
CA LYS A 50 -6.51 -3.19 -18.63
C LYS A 50 -5.73 -1.97 -19.09
N TYR A 51 -4.42 -2.02 -18.96
CA TYR A 51 -3.48 -0.93 -19.24
C TYR A 51 -2.35 -1.40 -20.15
N PRO A 52 -2.61 -1.58 -21.45
CA PRO A 52 -1.67 -2.23 -22.38
C PRO A 52 -0.35 -1.50 -22.59
N ALA A 53 -0.28 -0.19 -22.32
CA ALA A 53 0.95 0.57 -22.44
C ALA A 53 1.94 0.28 -21.28
N LEU A 54 1.47 -0.27 -20.15
CA LEU A 54 2.29 -0.63 -19.00
C LEU A 54 2.77 -2.08 -19.07
N LYS A 55 3.90 -2.27 -19.73
CA LYS A 55 4.54 -3.58 -19.81
C LYS A 55 5.23 -3.94 -18.48
N ASN A 56 5.06 -5.19 -18.06
CA ASN A 56 5.72 -5.77 -16.88
C ASN A 56 5.42 -5.02 -15.56
N CYS A 57 4.26 -4.40 -15.42
CA CYS A 57 3.84 -3.77 -14.18
C CYS A 57 3.07 -4.78 -13.31
N TRP A 58 3.43 -4.92 -12.01
CA TRP A 58 2.80 -5.89 -11.11
C TRP A 58 2.21 -5.25 -9.84
N GLY A 59 2.40 -3.98 -9.59
CA GLY A 59 1.89 -3.34 -8.38
C GLY A 59 2.13 -1.84 -8.35
N ALA A 60 1.64 -1.20 -7.30
CA ALA A 60 1.82 0.22 -7.05
C ALA A 60 2.23 0.50 -5.60
N MET A 61 3.12 1.49 -5.41
CA MET A 61 3.62 1.90 -4.10
C MET A 61 3.34 3.39 -3.88
N ASP A 62 2.81 3.71 -2.69
CA ASP A 62 2.52 5.09 -2.32
C ASP A 62 2.56 5.29 -0.81
N GLY A 63 2.64 6.57 -0.38
CA GLY A 63 2.71 6.98 1.00
C GLY A 63 1.34 7.32 1.60
N LEU A 64 1.09 6.87 2.84
CA LEU A 64 -0.08 7.23 3.62
C LEU A 64 0.32 8.04 4.85
N LYS A 65 -0.23 9.24 4.97
CA LYS A 65 -0.09 10.07 6.17
C LYS A 65 -1.29 9.87 7.07
N ILE A 66 -1.02 9.58 8.36
CA ILE A 66 -2.06 9.44 9.38
C ILE A 66 -1.84 10.52 10.43
N GLY A 67 -2.90 11.27 10.75
CA GLY A 67 -2.85 12.37 11.71
C GLY A 67 -2.42 11.92 13.11
N LEU A 68 -1.66 12.77 13.77
CA LEU A 68 -1.31 12.63 15.18
C LEU A 68 -1.94 13.74 16.01
N GLU A 69 -2.25 13.45 17.25
CA GLU A 69 -2.48 14.46 18.26
C GLU A 69 -1.20 15.26 18.49
N ALA A 70 -1.32 16.52 18.89
CA ALA A 70 -0.17 17.35 19.20
C ALA A 70 0.56 16.81 20.45
N ALA A 71 1.89 16.73 20.36
CA ALA A 71 2.71 16.38 21.51
C ALA A 71 2.74 17.51 22.54
N GLY A 72 2.90 17.15 23.81
CA GLY A 72 3.04 18.13 24.89
C GLY A 72 4.41 18.81 24.93
N ASP A 73 5.41 18.25 24.24
CA ASP A 73 6.76 18.81 24.17
C ASP A 73 7.13 19.23 22.74
N GLU A 74 7.86 20.35 22.63
CA GLU A 74 8.21 20.99 21.37
C GLU A 74 9.15 20.14 20.51
N GLN A 75 10.06 19.37 21.10
CA GLN A 75 11.01 18.56 20.36
C GLN A 75 10.32 17.36 19.67
N THR A 76 9.42 16.70 20.35
CA THR A 76 8.63 15.62 19.78
C THR A 76 7.65 16.16 18.75
N GLN A 77 7.03 17.32 19.06
CA GLN A 77 6.10 17.98 18.16
C GLN A 77 6.77 18.31 16.81
N SER A 78 7.98 18.89 16.82
CA SER A 78 8.71 19.26 15.62
C SER A 78 9.07 18.06 14.72
N ARG A 79 9.30 16.87 15.28
CA ARG A 79 9.60 15.64 14.51
C ARG A 79 8.43 15.16 13.67
N PHE A 80 7.20 15.35 14.14
CA PHE A 80 6.00 14.89 13.46
C PHE A 80 5.30 15.98 12.67
N TYR A 81 5.70 17.24 12.84
CA TYR A 81 5.13 18.36 12.12
C TYR A 81 5.56 18.36 10.66
N ASN A 82 4.60 18.34 9.76
CA ASN A 82 4.82 18.46 8.34
C ASN A 82 4.48 19.89 7.89
N GLY A 83 5.51 20.69 7.59
CA GLY A 83 5.35 22.09 7.20
C GLY A 83 4.53 22.31 5.92
N TRP A 84 4.53 21.33 5.00
CA TRP A 84 3.73 21.39 3.77
C TRP A 84 2.22 21.25 4.04
N LYS A 85 1.87 20.40 4.99
CA LYS A 85 0.47 20.15 5.39
C LYS A 85 0.04 20.98 6.60
N CYS A 86 0.96 21.70 7.22
CA CYS A 86 0.76 22.48 8.45
C CYS A 86 0.12 21.66 9.58
N ASP A 87 0.50 20.38 9.72
CA ASP A 87 -0.09 19.50 10.72
C ASP A 87 0.85 18.34 11.11
N HIS A 88 0.50 17.60 12.15
CA HIS A 88 1.28 16.49 12.70
C HIS A 88 0.83 15.15 12.12
N TYR A 89 1.77 14.37 11.59
CA TYR A 89 1.50 13.07 10.96
C TYR A 89 2.56 12.03 11.30
N ILE A 90 2.15 10.77 11.25
CA ILE A 90 3.07 9.67 10.93
C ILE A 90 3.01 9.40 9.43
N SER A 91 4.17 9.15 8.85
CA SER A 91 4.30 8.72 7.45
C SER A 91 4.38 7.19 7.40
N ASN A 92 3.66 6.62 6.46
CA ASN A 92 3.65 5.19 6.21
C ASN A 92 3.80 4.96 4.71
N LEU A 93 4.43 3.85 4.32
CA LEU A 93 4.65 3.48 2.94
C LEU A 93 4.13 2.07 2.70
N PHE A 94 3.36 1.87 1.64
CA PHE A 94 2.76 0.59 1.29
C PHE A 94 2.96 0.26 -0.17
N LEU A 95 3.28 -1.00 -0.44
CA LEU A 95 3.30 -1.60 -1.77
C LEU A 95 2.12 -2.56 -1.89
N PHE A 96 1.22 -2.29 -2.80
CA PHE A 96 0.01 -3.09 -3.05
C PHE A 96 0.10 -3.89 -4.34
N SER A 97 -0.45 -5.10 -4.33
CA SER A 97 -0.72 -5.91 -5.51
C SER A 97 -2.11 -5.64 -6.09
N PRO A 98 -2.40 -6.03 -7.34
CA PRO A 98 -3.75 -5.98 -7.92
C PRO A 98 -4.79 -6.81 -7.17
N ALA A 99 -4.37 -7.85 -6.45
CA ALA A 99 -5.23 -8.59 -5.53
C ALA A 99 -5.63 -7.79 -4.28
N GLY A 100 -5.06 -6.59 -4.07
CA GLY A 100 -5.34 -5.71 -2.95
C GLY A 100 -4.50 -5.98 -1.70
N CYS A 101 -3.57 -6.93 -1.74
CA CYS A 101 -2.72 -7.27 -0.61
C CYS A 101 -1.55 -6.30 -0.45
N ILE A 102 -1.15 -6.03 0.78
CA ILE A 102 0.06 -5.30 1.12
C ILE A 102 1.25 -6.27 1.03
N CYS A 103 2.12 -6.07 0.02
CA CYS A 103 3.29 -6.90 -0.23
C CYS A 103 4.54 -6.42 0.51
N ALA A 104 4.64 -5.11 0.77
CA ALA A 104 5.67 -4.52 1.60
C ALA A 104 5.12 -3.29 2.31
N ALA A 105 5.62 -3.02 3.52
CA ALA A 105 5.20 -1.88 4.32
C ALA A 105 6.36 -1.33 5.16
N TYR A 106 6.42 -0.01 5.26
CA TYR A 106 7.18 0.72 6.26
C TYR A 106 6.24 1.71 6.94
N PHE A 107 6.18 1.72 8.25
CA PHE A 107 5.15 2.46 8.95
C PHE A 107 5.65 3.11 10.24
N ASN A 108 4.90 4.10 10.73
CA ASN A 108 5.18 4.85 11.94
C ASN A 108 6.47 5.68 11.86
N ALA A 109 6.82 6.18 10.67
CA ALA A 109 7.91 7.14 10.51
C ALA A 109 7.44 8.56 10.88
N PRO A 110 8.37 9.45 11.29
CA PRO A 110 8.05 10.87 11.47
C PRO A 110 7.45 11.50 10.20
N GLY A 111 6.48 12.41 10.38
CA GLY A 111 5.79 13.08 9.28
C GLY A 111 6.67 13.95 8.38
N THR A 112 7.88 14.27 8.82
CA THR A 112 8.92 14.97 8.07
C THR A 112 9.66 14.09 7.07
N VAL A 113 9.59 12.75 7.21
CA VAL A 113 10.31 11.83 6.35
C VAL A 113 9.59 11.66 5.02
N HIS A 114 10.31 11.86 3.92
CA HIS A 114 9.79 11.69 2.56
C HIS A 114 9.64 10.20 2.18
N ASP A 115 8.67 9.91 1.31
CA ASP A 115 8.34 8.55 0.87
C ASP A 115 9.54 7.84 0.23
N SER A 116 10.35 8.56 -0.58
CA SER A 116 11.58 8.02 -1.16
C SER A 116 12.63 7.64 -0.11
N THR A 117 12.72 8.41 0.98
CA THR A 117 13.62 8.11 2.10
C THR A 117 13.13 6.90 2.87
N MET A 118 11.81 6.78 3.10
CA MET A 118 11.22 5.60 3.73
C MET A 118 11.48 4.33 2.91
N ALA A 119 11.31 4.39 1.59
CA ALA A 119 11.57 3.27 0.70
C ALA A 119 13.03 2.81 0.73
N LEU A 120 13.97 3.76 0.86
CA LEU A 120 15.39 3.47 1.00
C LEU A 120 15.71 2.83 2.36
N MET A 121 15.28 3.47 3.45
CA MET A 121 15.58 3.02 4.82
C MET A 121 14.94 1.66 5.16
N SER A 122 13.79 1.36 4.58
CA SER A 122 13.08 0.10 4.81
C SER A 122 13.60 -1.08 4.00
N GLY A 123 14.48 -0.84 3.01
CA GLY A 123 14.93 -1.85 2.07
C GLY A 123 13.86 -2.28 1.05
N ILE A 124 12.73 -1.56 0.94
CA ILE A 124 11.67 -1.89 -0.03
C ILE A 124 12.21 -1.77 -1.45
N TYR A 125 13.03 -0.78 -1.74
CA TYR A 125 13.68 -0.65 -3.05
C TYR A 125 14.51 -1.89 -3.41
N SER A 126 15.32 -2.41 -2.47
CA SER A 126 16.13 -3.61 -2.71
C SER A 126 15.26 -4.81 -3.06
N LYS A 127 14.14 -4.99 -2.35
CA LYS A 127 13.18 -6.07 -2.65
C LYS A 127 12.54 -5.93 -4.03
N ILE A 128 12.19 -4.71 -4.44
CA ILE A 128 11.64 -4.44 -5.77
C ILE A 128 12.71 -4.69 -6.83
N ASP A 129 13.95 -4.25 -6.60
CA ASP A 129 15.08 -4.47 -7.51
C ASP A 129 15.40 -5.97 -7.66
N GLU A 130 15.35 -6.76 -6.59
CA GLU A 130 15.49 -8.22 -6.63
C GLU A 130 14.42 -8.90 -7.50
N VAL A 131 13.15 -8.46 -7.37
CA VAL A 131 12.06 -8.93 -8.24
C VAL A 131 12.34 -8.55 -9.69
N TYR A 132 12.73 -7.31 -9.95
CA TYR A 132 13.05 -6.84 -11.30
C TYR A 132 14.18 -7.63 -11.94
N VAL A 133 15.24 -7.94 -11.20
CA VAL A 133 16.38 -8.71 -11.72
C VAL A 133 15.95 -10.13 -12.13
N ARG A 134 15.03 -10.75 -11.37
CA ARG A 134 14.54 -12.11 -11.68
C ARG A 134 13.53 -12.16 -12.80
N THR A 135 12.60 -11.21 -12.83
CA THR A 135 11.37 -11.30 -13.65
C THR A 135 11.22 -10.17 -14.67
N GLY A 136 12.02 -9.10 -14.57
CA GLY A 136 11.81 -7.87 -15.33
C GLY A 136 10.59 -7.04 -14.87
N ALA A 137 9.93 -7.45 -13.78
CA ALA A 137 8.70 -6.84 -13.31
C ALA A 137 8.93 -5.52 -12.58
N ARG A 138 8.03 -4.56 -12.76
CA ARG A 138 8.16 -3.16 -12.31
C ARG A 138 6.99 -2.75 -11.41
N VAL A 139 7.23 -1.71 -10.62
CA VAL A 139 6.24 -1.11 -9.72
C VAL A 139 5.96 0.34 -10.13
N VAL A 140 4.70 0.73 -10.16
CA VAL A 140 4.30 2.14 -10.36
C VAL A 140 4.44 2.90 -9.06
N VAL A 141 5.00 4.11 -9.15
CA VAL A 141 5.20 5.05 -8.04
C VAL A 141 4.89 6.48 -8.46
N ASP A 142 4.66 7.36 -7.48
CA ASP A 142 4.53 8.79 -7.71
C ASP A 142 5.88 9.44 -8.12
N SER A 143 5.81 10.61 -8.70
CA SER A 143 6.96 11.44 -9.09
C SER A 143 7.88 11.81 -7.92
N ALA A 144 7.35 11.86 -6.69
CA ALA A 144 8.09 12.15 -5.47
C ALA A 144 9.11 11.08 -5.07
N PHE A 145 8.99 9.86 -5.58
CA PHE A 145 9.96 8.81 -5.34
C PHE A 145 11.28 9.05 -6.08
N SER A 146 12.38 8.50 -5.56
CA SER A 146 13.77 8.80 -5.97
C SER A 146 13.95 9.01 -7.48
N LYS A 147 14.66 10.08 -7.83
CA LYS A 147 15.07 10.40 -9.20
C LYS A 147 16.19 9.48 -9.73
N ASN A 148 16.83 8.68 -8.86
CA ASN A 148 17.81 7.70 -9.31
C ASN A 148 17.10 6.73 -10.25
N SER A 149 17.63 6.62 -11.47
CA SER A 149 17.06 5.83 -12.57
C SER A 149 17.04 4.34 -12.23
N ARG A 150 16.08 3.93 -11.39
CA ARG A 150 15.80 2.52 -11.13
C ARG A 150 14.89 2.00 -12.23
N ASN A 151 15.38 1.05 -12.99
CA ASN A 151 14.61 0.39 -14.04
C ASN A 151 13.42 -0.41 -13.49
N SER A 152 13.46 -0.75 -12.21
CA SER A 152 12.40 -1.46 -11.47
C SER A 152 11.17 -0.60 -11.17
N LEU A 153 11.24 0.72 -11.38
CA LEU A 153 10.15 1.66 -11.09
C LEU A 153 9.62 2.32 -12.35
N ILE A 154 8.30 2.47 -12.42
CA ILE A 154 7.60 3.28 -13.42
C ILE A 154 7.03 4.48 -12.68
N LYS A 155 7.48 5.70 -13.05
CA LYS A 155 6.99 6.93 -12.42
C LYS A 155 5.82 7.50 -13.19
N SER A 156 4.74 7.81 -12.49
CA SER A 156 3.65 8.61 -13.02
C SER A 156 3.95 10.10 -12.81
N PHE A 157 3.80 10.90 -13.87
CA PHE A 157 3.99 12.35 -13.82
C PHE A 157 2.65 13.04 -14.07
N ALA A 158 2.15 13.76 -13.08
CA ALA A 158 0.85 14.44 -13.17
C ALA A 158 0.79 15.53 -14.27
N ASN A 159 1.92 16.07 -14.72
CA ASN A 159 1.99 17.27 -15.56
C ASN A 159 2.84 17.17 -16.84
N ASN A 160 3.35 16.00 -17.20
CA ASN A 160 4.13 15.82 -18.42
C ASN A 160 3.28 15.24 -19.56
N ILE A 161 2.18 15.89 -19.85
CA ILE A 161 1.53 15.73 -21.16
C ILE A 161 2.42 16.51 -22.12
N ASP A 162 3.09 15.84 -23.03
CA ASP A 162 3.75 16.49 -24.16
C ASP A 162 2.66 17.18 -24.99
N ARG A 163 2.52 18.49 -24.77
CA ARG A 163 1.50 19.32 -25.45
C ARG A 163 1.71 19.37 -26.95
N ASP A 164 2.89 19.03 -27.42
CA ASP A 164 3.25 19.05 -28.85
C ASP A 164 2.96 17.72 -29.56
N GLY A 165 2.45 16.69 -28.87
CA GLY A 165 2.05 15.42 -29.47
C GLY A 165 3.20 14.56 -30.02
N ARG A 166 4.46 14.97 -29.82
CA ARG A 166 5.65 14.33 -30.39
C ARG A 166 5.97 12.96 -29.76
N ASN A 167 5.34 12.62 -28.64
CA ASN A 167 5.60 11.38 -27.90
C ASN A 167 4.29 10.73 -27.42
N GLN A 168 3.40 10.40 -28.35
CA GLN A 168 2.12 9.77 -28.06
C GLN A 168 2.25 8.50 -27.21
N GLN A 169 3.33 7.74 -27.43
CA GLN A 169 3.62 6.52 -26.67
C GLN A 169 4.02 6.81 -25.21
N LEU A 170 4.77 7.86 -24.93
CA LEU A 170 5.10 8.29 -23.57
C LEU A 170 3.88 8.82 -22.84
N ASN A 171 2.97 9.49 -23.56
CA ASN A 171 1.73 9.99 -22.98
C ASN A 171 0.80 8.83 -22.58
N SER A 172 0.68 7.78 -23.40
CA SER A 172 -0.13 6.61 -23.05
C SER A 172 0.45 5.86 -21.85
N VAL A 173 1.76 5.63 -21.79
CA VAL A 173 2.42 5.01 -20.62
C VAL A 173 2.21 5.84 -19.36
N ASN A 174 2.31 7.18 -19.44
CA ASN A 174 2.10 8.04 -18.28
C ASN A 174 0.63 8.05 -17.83
N GLN A 175 -0.32 8.03 -18.76
CA GLN A 175 -1.75 7.95 -18.46
C GLN A 175 -2.09 6.62 -17.76
N ASP A 176 -1.60 5.52 -18.29
CA ASP A 176 -1.77 4.19 -17.71
C ASP A 176 -1.10 4.09 -16.33
N ALA A 177 0.12 4.63 -16.17
CA ALA A 177 0.80 4.68 -14.87
C ALA A 177 0.02 5.49 -13.83
N THR A 178 -0.55 6.64 -14.24
CA THR A 178 -1.41 7.44 -13.35
C THR A 178 -2.66 6.67 -12.94
N SER A 179 -3.24 5.91 -13.87
CA SER A 179 -4.41 5.07 -13.58
C SER A 179 -4.07 3.90 -12.64
N VAL A 180 -2.93 3.23 -12.87
CA VAL A 180 -2.49 2.12 -12.01
C VAL A 180 -2.09 2.61 -10.62
N ARG A 181 -1.64 3.85 -10.44
CA ARG A 181 -1.40 4.41 -9.10
C ARG A 181 -2.64 4.42 -8.23
N GLN A 182 -3.85 4.49 -8.82
CA GLN A 182 -5.11 4.36 -8.07
C GLN A 182 -5.22 3.04 -7.30
N LEU A 183 -4.47 2.00 -7.71
CA LEU A 183 -4.37 0.73 -6.99
C LEU A 183 -3.92 0.95 -5.53
N SER A 184 -2.87 1.75 -5.32
CA SER A 184 -2.41 2.08 -3.97
C SER A 184 -3.42 2.97 -3.22
N GLU A 185 -4.07 3.91 -3.91
CA GLU A 185 -5.11 4.75 -3.31
C GLU A 185 -6.31 3.92 -2.84
N TRP A 186 -6.77 2.96 -3.64
CA TRP A 186 -7.86 2.04 -3.24
C TRP A 186 -7.44 1.13 -2.10
N GLY A 187 -6.21 0.61 -2.12
CA GLY A 187 -5.65 -0.17 -1.01
C GLY A 187 -5.64 0.62 0.30
N MET A 188 -5.16 1.87 0.26
CA MET A 188 -5.14 2.75 1.43
C MET A 188 -6.55 3.12 1.91
N ARG A 189 -7.49 3.40 0.98
CA ARG A 189 -8.91 3.62 1.33
C ARG A 189 -9.53 2.38 1.95
N GLY A 190 -9.22 1.20 1.43
CA GLY A 190 -9.66 -0.08 2.00
C GLY A 190 -9.12 -0.32 3.41
N LEU A 191 -7.85 0.01 3.65
CA LEU A 191 -7.22 -0.05 4.95
C LEU A 191 -7.92 0.87 5.96
N GLN A 192 -8.06 2.16 5.62
CA GLN A 192 -8.74 3.15 6.47
C GLN A 192 -10.25 2.89 6.61
N GLY A 193 -10.89 2.30 5.60
CA GLY A 193 -12.30 1.89 5.67
C GLY A 193 -12.53 0.71 6.59
N SER A 194 -11.59 -0.24 6.64
CA SER A 194 -11.64 -1.38 7.56
C SER A 194 -11.31 -1.00 9.01
N PHE A 195 -10.51 0.04 9.19
CA PHE A 195 -10.05 0.53 10.49
C PHE A 195 -10.25 2.04 10.60
N PRO A 196 -11.49 2.50 10.90
CA PRO A 196 -11.84 3.93 10.91
C PRO A 196 -10.96 4.80 11.81
N GLN A 197 -10.42 4.22 12.89
CA GLN A 197 -9.46 4.89 13.78
C GLN A 197 -8.21 5.44 13.05
N LEU A 198 -7.88 4.93 11.86
CA LEU A 198 -6.77 5.48 11.05
C LEU A 198 -7.14 6.75 10.29
N LYS A 199 -8.41 7.18 10.32
CA LYS A 199 -8.87 8.47 9.78
C LYS A 199 -8.82 9.56 10.82
N ASP A 200 -8.88 9.18 12.09
CA ASP A 200 -8.78 10.09 13.22
C ASP A 200 -7.32 10.34 13.60
N ARG A 201 -7.10 11.30 14.49
CA ARG A 201 -5.77 11.53 15.05
C ARG A 201 -5.42 10.42 16.04
N ILE A 202 -4.27 9.81 15.84
CA ILE A 202 -3.76 8.78 16.75
C ILE A 202 -3.01 9.47 17.88
N PRO A 203 -3.11 8.97 19.13
CA PRO A 203 -2.32 9.47 20.25
C PRO A 203 -0.82 9.45 19.94
N TRP A 204 -0.12 10.54 20.27
CA TRP A 204 1.31 10.69 19.99
C TRP A 204 2.21 9.91 20.97
N GLU A 205 1.71 9.66 22.17
CA GLU A 205 2.49 9.35 23.37
C GLU A 205 3.36 8.10 23.29
N GLU A 206 2.94 7.06 22.60
CA GLU A 206 3.71 5.82 22.61
C GLU A 206 4.09 5.33 21.22
N HIS A 207 5.31 5.61 20.80
CA HIS A 207 5.87 5.09 19.54
C HIS A 207 5.70 3.57 19.40
N GLY A 208 5.93 2.82 20.49
CA GLY A 208 5.77 1.36 20.53
C GLY A 208 4.34 0.91 20.30
N GLU A 209 3.38 1.57 20.93
CA GLU A 209 1.95 1.23 20.78
C GLU A 209 1.42 1.60 19.40
N ARG A 210 1.82 2.74 18.84
CA ARG A 210 1.50 3.09 17.45
C ARG A 210 2.05 2.08 16.47
N LYS A 211 3.30 1.64 16.67
CA LYS A 211 3.92 0.59 15.84
C LYS A 211 3.15 -0.73 15.93
N LEU A 212 2.76 -1.11 17.14
CA LEU A 212 1.97 -2.32 17.39
C LEU A 212 0.59 -2.24 16.74
N LEU A 213 -0.09 -1.08 16.84
CA LEU A 213 -1.36 -0.83 16.18
C LEU A 213 -1.23 -0.96 14.66
N MET A 214 -0.25 -0.29 14.06
CA MET A 214 -0.03 -0.35 12.61
C MET A 214 0.27 -1.76 12.14
N GLN A 215 1.09 -2.50 12.87
CA GLN A 215 1.41 -3.89 12.55
C GLN A 215 0.16 -4.78 12.60
N LEU A 216 -0.67 -4.62 13.63
CA LEU A 216 -1.91 -5.37 13.77
C LEU A 216 -2.88 -5.09 12.64
N VAL A 217 -3.08 -3.81 12.34
CA VAL A 217 -3.98 -3.35 11.27
C VAL A 217 -3.55 -3.91 9.90
N ILE A 218 -2.26 -3.89 9.59
CA ILE A 218 -1.72 -4.40 8.33
C ILE A 218 -1.94 -5.91 8.21
N TYR A 219 -1.68 -6.67 9.28
CA TYR A 219 -1.89 -8.12 9.28
C TYR A 219 -3.38 -8.48 9.15
N LEU A 220 -4.25 -7.80 9.88
CA LEU A 220 -5.69 -8.03 9.79
C LEU A 220 -6.25 -7.62 8.41
N TYR A 221 -5.72 -6.55 7.82
CA TYR A 221 -6.09 -6.14 6.47
C TYR A 221 -5.74 -7.21 5.44
N ASN A 222 -4.49 -7.71 5.44
CA ASN A 222 -4.10 -8.79 4.54
C ASN A 222 -4.91 -10.06 4.78
N PHE A 223 -5.06 -10.46 6.04
CA PHE A 223 -5.88 -11.62 6.41
C PHE A 223 -7.30 -11.51 5.85
N ARG A 224 -7.95 -10.37 6.03
CA ARG A 224 -9.29 -10.12 5.48
C ARG A 224 -9.28 -10.15 3.95
N THR A 225 -8.31 -9.50 3.31
CA THR A 225 -8.19 -9.45 1.86
C THR A 225 -8.07 -10.84 1.24
N GLU A 226 -7.23 -11.69 1.81
CA GLU A 226 -7.00 -13.07 1.34
C GLU A 226 -8.18 -14.01 1.65
N THR A 227 -8.82 -13.86 2.83
CA THR A 227 -9.87 -14.81 3.26
C THR A 227 -11.25 -14.45 2.71
N VAL A 228 -11.56 -13.16 2.56
CA VAL A 228 -12.86 -12.72 2.04
C VAL A 228 -12.84 -12.60 0.52
N GLY A 229 -11.68 -12.26 -0.07
CA GLY A 229 -11.51 -12.07 -1.51
C GLY A 229 -12.24 -10.85 -2.10
N LEU A 230 -13.12 -10.22 -1.36
CA LEU A 230 -13.90 -9.06 -1.77
C LEU A 230 -13.20 -7.76 -1.35
N ASN A 231 -12.53 -7.15 -2.29
CA ASN A 231 -11.97 -5.81 -2.11
C ASN A 231 -12.07 -5.01 -3.40
N GLN A 232 -12.15 -3.68 -3.29
CA GLN A 232 -12.30 -2.78 -4.44
C GLN A 232 -11.17 -2.95 -5.46
N THR A 233 -9.94 -3.19 -5.00
CA THR A 233 -8.79 -3.38 -5.87
C THR A 233 -8.94 -4.64 -6.71
N ALA A 234 -9.22 -5.77 -6.08
CA ALA A 234 -9.41 -7.04 -6.79
C ALA A 234 -10.58 -6.96 -7.78
N SER A 235 -11.71 -6.35 -7.39
CA SER A 235 -12.89 -6.24 -8.29
C SER A 235 -12.62 -5.42 -9.55
N VAL A 236 -11.66 -4.50 -9.51
CA VAL A 236 -11.27 -3.68 -10.67
C VAL A 236 -10.39 -4.45 -11.65
N TYR A 237 -9.55 -5.35 -11.15
CA TYR A 237 -8.56 -6.08 -11.96
C TYR A 237 -8.96 -7.52 -12.28
N GLN A 238 -9.84 -8.15 -11.51
CA GLN A 238 -10.38 -9.46 -11.83
C GLN A 238 -11.40 -9.34 -12.99
N LYS A 239 -11.27 -10.18 -13.99
CA LYS A 239 -12.32 -10.35 -15.01
C LYS A 239 -13.59 -10.80 -14.29
N SER A 240 -14.73 -10.21 -14.60
CA SER A 240 -15.99 -10.68 -14.05
C SER A 240 -16.19 -12.14 -14.45
N LEU A 241 -16.59 -12.99 -13.52
CA LEU A 241 -16.89 -14.40 -13.80
C LEU A 241 -17.91 -14.56 -14.94
N ASP A 242 -18.78 -13.57 -15.13
CA ASP A 242 -19.76 -13.50 -16.21
C ASP A 242 -19.11 -13.37 -17.60
N SER A 243 -17.98 -12.68 -17.75
CA SER A 243 -17.29 -12.59 -19.05
C SER A 243 -16.67 -13.93 -19.43
N THR A 244 -16.14 -14.67 -18.48
CA THR A 244 -15.56 -16.01 -18.69
C THR A 244 -16.63 -17.05 -19.01
N ALA A 245 -17.79 -16.98 -18.37
CA ALA A 245 -18.94 -17.84 -18.69
C ALA A 245 -19.48 -17.57 -20.11
N ASN A 246 -19.56 -16.33 -20.54
CA ASN A 246 -19.99 -15.97 -21.90
C ASN A 246 -18.97 -16.37 -22.98
N GLU A 247 -17.68 -16.29 -22.71
CA GLU A 247 -16.62 -16.78 -23.62
C GLU A 247 -16.66 -18.31 -23.78
N LEU A 248 -16.98 -19.04 -22.71
CA LEU A 248 -17.13 -20.50 -22.77
C LEU A 248 -18.40 -20.94 -23.54
N ILE A 249 -19.46 -20.15 -23.48
CA ILE A 249 -20.71 -20.42 -24.23
C ILE A 249 -20.54 -20.09 -25.72
N THR A 250 -19.81 -19.04 -26.06
CA THR A 250 -19.58 -18.63 -27.47
C THR A 250 -18.56 -19.53 -28.19
N ASN A 251 -17.65 -20.17 -27.49
CA ASN A 251 -16.66 -21.08 -28.07
C ASN A 251 -17.17 -22.53 -28.23
N ASN A 252 -18.38 -22.86 -27.76
CA ASN A 252 -19.00 -24.18 -27.87
C ASN A 252 -20.20 -24.22 -28.88
N ASN A 253 -20.39 -23.16 -29.65
CA ASN A 253 -21.29 -23.09 -30.80
C ASN A 253 -20.47 -22.88 -32.08
#